data_e657422aeace7e7cc7ea2d137b0843fc
#
_entry.id   e657422aeace7e7cc7ea2d137b0843fc
#
_cell.length_a   1.000
_cell.length_b   1.000
_cell.length_c   1.000
_cell.angle_alpha   90.00
_cell.angle_beta   90.00
_cell.angle_gamma   90.00
#
_symmetry.space_group_name_H-M   'P 1'
#
loop_
_entity.id
_entity.type
_entity.pdbx_description
1 polymer ?
#
loop_
_entity_poly.entity_id
_entity_poly.type
_entity_poly.pdbx_seq_one_letter_code
_entity_poly.pdbx_strand_id
1 'polypeptide(L)'
;MKKQLALGMAAAMTATLLAGCGGSTSSAATSTAESTASSTVAASTAESTGSYTDYSAGFPENVTIQIPVYDRGFENWNPTDNYYTRWIQSEFGDKYNVTVKYVAIARSNEVQDFNQMIAAGNAPTIIFHYDMPAAVNYWSEGAEQPIDLDEVAYYAPTYWDNMKDTIETYGKLDGENAFIFAERDPIYYNWVTLIRKDWLDQVGLDVPTSNEELKTAMQAFKDAGLGVENAPLITKSFTYFYNWIPEGTSDDELAQYLDLNVAPFTWTATKNYLQDMNEKYNAGIVDPEFYLTTDDTLAKGKFVSGQCATYSFYMSSGTDVFSSLLANDPNAEVAVMGSTASGTVADGFTAHYYEYPSYGMIMGINANATAEERAATYMFLDWMSQPDNLKYLQYGEEGKTYNVVDGINVYNTDYTGDDKLSNNNNKDYWCLVQEVQHYGDEAADLQANKTTLAPAGYDWVVQDAYDLQKKGESGGIITPIFSKAVQATTEYSADLNSLWQEAYVDCVTCSPDEFESKYEEYCQEYLEAGYQEILDEKASLIADGNVLVVK
;
A
#
# COMPACT_ATOMS: atom_id res chain seq x y z
N MET A 1 27.69 -11.40 -27.74
CA MET A 1 27.44 -12.73 -27.14
C MET A 1 26.61 -12.66 -25.86
N LYS A 2 26.33 -11.48 -25.25
CA LYS A 2 25.48 -11.34 -24.04
C LYS A 2 23.97 -11.16 -24.34
N LYS A 3 23.58 -10.82 -25.57
CA LYS A 3 22.16 -10.66 -25.97
C LYS A 3 21.40 -11.97 -26.24
N GLN A 4 22.06 -13.11 -26.23
CA GLN A 4 21.42 -14.42 -26.52
C GLN A 4 21.11 -15.24 -25.25
N LEU A 5 21.48 -14.79 -24.04
CA LEU A 5 21.17 -15.49 -22.80
C LEU A 5 19.83 -15.02 -22.18
N ALA A 6 19.39 -13.80 -22.44
CA ALA A 6 18.13 -13.29 -21.89
C ALA A 6 16.88 -13.84 -22.59
N LEU A 7 16.98 -14.18 -23.90
CA LEU A 7 15.88 -14.80 -24.64
C LEU A 7 15.68 -16.30 -24.34
N GLY A 8 16.61 -16.94 -23.65
CA GLY A 8 16.56 -18.38 -23.37
C GLY A 8 15.75 -18.77 -22.11
N MET A 9 15.48 -17.85 -21.21
CA MET A 9 14.73 -18.14 -19.98
C MET A 9 13.23 -17.84 -20.05
N ALA A 10 12.80 -16.96 -20.95
CA ALA A 10 11.36 -16.68 -21.14
C ALA A 10 10.62 -17.78 -21.93
N ALA A 11 11.32 -18.64 -22.67
CA ALA A 11 10.73 -19.70 -23.48
C ALA A 11 10.55 -21.05 -22.75
N ALA A 12 10.99 -21.18 -21.51
CA ALA A 12 10.97 -22.45 -20.77
C ALA A 12 9.77 -22.63 -19.83
N MET A 13 8.94 -21.60 -19.62
CA MET A 13 7.77 -21.68 -18.72
C MET A 13 6.40 -21.80 -19.41
N THR A 14 6.35 -21.85 -20.75
CA THR A 14 5.07 -21.95 -21.50
C THR A 14 4.79 -23.32 -22.14
N ALA A 15 5.53 -24.37 -21.79
CA ALA A 15 5.44 -25.66 -22.49
C ALA A 15 4.87 -26.84 -21.67
N THR A 16 4.11 -26.63 -20.60
CA THR A 16 3.60 -27.77 -19.77
C THR A 16 2.10 -27.80 -19.53
N LEU A 17 1.25 -27.13 -20.31
CA LEU A 17 -0.21 -27.27 -20.18
C LEU A 17 -0.91 -27.41 -21.53
N LEU A 18 -0.62 -28.45 -22.31
CA LEU A 18 -1.45 -28.89 -23.43
C LEU A 18 -1.19 -30.37 -23.75
N ALA A 19 -1.80 -31.27 -22.96
CA ALA A 19 -2.05 -32.63 -23.40
C ALA A 19 -3.28 -33.20 -22.69
N GLY A 20 -4.37 -33.34 -23.42
CA GLY A 20 -5.49 -34.19 -22.98
C GLY A 20 -6.83 -33.83 -23.55
N CYS A 21 -7.11 -34.52 -24.62
CA CYS A 21 -8.31 -35.17 -25.09
C CYS A 21 -9.16 -34.51 -26.16
N GLY A 22 -9.20 -35.26 -27.19
CA GLY A 22 -9.75 -35.19 -28.48
C GLY A 22 -11.25 -35.40 -28.66
N GLY A 23 -11.70 -35.00 -29.79
CA GLY A 23 -12.68 -35.68 -30.65
C GLY A 23 -14.09 -35.11 -30.64
N SER A 24 -14.48 -34.32 -31.61
CA SER A 24 -15.42 -34.73 -32.67
C SER A 24 -16.07 -33.52 -33.36
N THR A 25 -16.01 -33.60 -34.65
CA THR A 25 -16.60 -32.76 -35.67
C THR A 25 -18.10 -32.51 -35.57
N SER A 26 -18.61 -31.28 -35.86
CA SER A 26 -19.35 -31.02 -37.10
C SER A 26 -19.97 -29.62 -37.18
N SER A 27 -19.76 -29.05 -38.37
CA SER A 27 -20.69 -28.26 -39.20
C SER A 27 -21.25 -26.89 -38.75
N ALA A 28 -20.89 -25.95 -39.60
CA ALA A 28 -21.36 -24.59 -39.75
C ALA A 28 -22.87 -24.42 -39.83
N ALA A 29 -23.34 -23.29 -39.29
CA ALA A 29 -24.45 -22.52 -39.92
C ALA A 29 -24.36 -21.07 -39.48
N THR A 30 -24.16 -20.20 -40.45
CA THR A 30 -24.27 -18.74 -40.39
C THR A 30 -25.74 -18.33 -40.13
N SER A 31 -25.98 -17.42 -39.20
CA SER A 31 -27.17 -16.54 -39.30
C SER A 31 -26.91 -15.24 -38.57
N THR A 32 -26.78 -14.18 -39.34
CA THR A 32 -26.93 -12.78 -38.99
C THR A 32 -28.32 -12.52 -38.42
N ALA A 33 -28.42 -11.89 -37.26
CA ALA A 33 -29.58 -11.13 -36.87
C ALA A 33 -29.14 -9.93 -36.01
N GLU A 34 -29.24 -8.76 -36.61
CA GLU A 34 -29.26 -7.48 -35.89
C GLU A 34 -30.45 -7.47 -34.93
N SER A 35 -30.21 -7.07 -33.70
CA SER A 35 -31.25 -6.62 -32.80
C SER A 35 -30.76 -5.44 -31.99
N THR A 36 -31.12 -4.26 -32.47
CA THR A 36 -31.12 -3.01 -31.71
C THR A 36 -32.16 -3.12 -30.61
N ALA A 37 -31.74 -3.19 -29.37
CA ALA A 37 -32.57 -2.92 -28.21
C ALA A 37 -31.97 -1.77 -27.40
N SER A 38 -32.49 -0.58 -27.67
CA SER A 38 -32.29 0.60 -26.81
C SER A 38 -33.10 0.35 -25.52
N SER A 39 -32.42 0.07 -24.42
CA SER A 39 -33.03 0.11 -23.10
C SER A 39 -32.71 1.46 -22.46
N THR A 40 -33.66 2.36 -22.49
CA THR A 40 -33.71 3.55 -21.63
C THR A 40 -33.80 3.06 -20.19
N VAL A 41 -32.70 3.18 -19.44
CA VAL A 41 -32.72 3.07 -17.99
C VAL A 41 -33.32 4.38 -17.47
N ALA A 42 -34.54 4.29 -16.96
CA ALA A 42 -35.16 5.38 -16.22
C ALA A 42 -34.41 5.52 -14.88
N ALA A 43 -33.80 6.67 -14.66
CA ALA A 43 -33.28 7.06 -13.34
C ALA A 43 -34.48 7.12 -12.37
N SER A 44 -34.58 6.15 -11.51
CA SER A 44 -35.52 6.15 -10.38
C SER A 44 -34.76 6.74 -9.19
N THR A 45 -34.93 8.05 -8.98
CA THR A 45 -34.73 8.64 -7.66
C THR A 45 -35.86 8.14 -6.75
N ALA A 46 -35.67 6.98 -6.14
CA ALA A 46 -36.52 6.52 -5.06
C ALA A 46 -35.86 7.04 -3.75
N GLU A 47 -36.50 8.01 -3.10
CA GLU A 47 -36.34 8.20 -1.67
C GLU A 47 -36.76 6.89 -0.99
N SER A 48 -35.81 6.06 -0.61
CA SER A 48 -36.06 4.83 0.15
C SER A 48 -36.23 5.21 1.62
N THR A 49 -37.46 5.48 2.04
CA THR A 49 -37.86 5.33 3.43
C THR A 49 -38.11 3.84 3.74
N GLY A 50 -37.10 3.00 3.48
CA GLY A 50 -37.17 1.57 3.73
C GLY A 50 -37.05 1.30 5.23
N SER A 51 -38.04 0.63 5.81
CA SER A 51 -37.93 0.07 7.15
C SER A 51 -37.03 -1.16 7.07
N TYR A 52 -35.78 -1.02 7.58
CA TYR A 52 -34.84 -2.15 7.70
C TYR A 52 -35.35 -3.14 8.75
N THR A 53 -35.06 -4.43 8.55
CA THR A 53 -35.46 -5.49 9.49
C THR A 53 -34.54 -5.42 10.72
N ASP A 54 -35.12 -5.44 11.93
CA ASP A 54 -34.36 -5.50 13.18
C ASP A 54 -33.81 -6.92 13.41
N TYR A 55 -32.46 -7.05 13.33
CA TYR A 55 -31.72 -8.27 13.62
C TYR A 55 -30.98 -8.22 14.97
N SER A 56 -31.30 -7.31 15.87
CA SER A 56 -30.63 -7.18 17.18
C SER A 56 -30.72 -8.44 18.05
N ALA A 57 -31.78 -9.25 17.84
CA ALA A 57 -31.97 -10.55 18.49
C ALA A 57 -31.33 -11.75 17.72
N GLY A 58 -30.65 -11.47 16.61
CA GLY A 58 -30.09 -12.45 15.69
C GLY A 58 -30.98 -12.73 14.48
N PHE A 59 -30.36 -13.31 13.44
CA PHE A 59 -31.05 -13.70 12.21
C PHE A 59 -31.93 -14.92 12.44
N PRO A 60 -33.14 -14.99 11.86
CA PRO A 60 -34.06 -16.12 12.03
C PRO A 60 -33.50 -17.42 11.39
N GLU A 61 -32.76 -17.29 10.30
CA GLU A 61 -32.01 -18.35 9.65
C GLU A 61 -30.52 -18.01 9.69
N ASN A 62 -29.65 -19.03 9.65
CA ASN A 62 -28.21 -18.78 9.67
C ASN A 62 -27.76 -18.05 8.41
N VAL A 63 -27.08 -16.92 8.59
CA VAL A 63 -26.48 -16.12 7.53
C VAL A 63 -24.96 -16.39 7.52
N THR A 64 -24.39 -16.61 6.35
CA THR A 64 -22.94 -16.75 6.21
C THR A 64 -22.37 -15.49 5.57
N ILE A 65 -21.46 -14.82 6.27
CA ILE A 65 -20.65 -13.75 5.68
C ILE A 65 -19.24 -14.27 5.40
N GLN A 66 -18.68 -13.87 4.27
CA GLN A 66 -17.31 -14.23 3.88
C GLN A 66 -16.41 -13.00 4.02
N ILE A 67 -15.48 -13.07 4.95
CA ILE A 67 -14.58 -11.96 5.29
C ILE A 67 -13.18 -12.29 4.78
N PRO A 68 -12.59 -11.48 3.91
CA PRO A 68 -11.22 -11.67 3.47
C PRO A 68 -10.24 -11.43 4.62
N VAL A 69 -9.17 -12.20 4.66
CA VAL A 69 -8.08 -12.05 5.64
C VAL A 69 -6.76 -12.32 4.95
N TYR A 70 -5.74 -11.51 5.23
CA TYR A 70 -4.44 -11.73 4.60
C TYR A 70 -3.75 -12.99 5.09
N ASP A 71 -3.25 -13.76 4.13
CA ASP A 71 -2.20 -14.76 4.37
C ASP A 71 -0.85 -14.10 4.08
N ARG A 72 -0.07 -13.90 5.15
CA ARG A 72 1.27 -13.30 5.12
C ARG A 72 2.38 -14.35 5.15
N GLY A 73 2.04 -15.62 5.08
CA GLY A 73 3.00 -16.72 5.11
C GLY A 73 3.70 -16.90 6.46
N PHE A 74 3.08 -16.46 7.57
CA PHE A 74 3.66 -16.66 8.91
C PHE A 74 3.70 -18.15 9.26
N GLU A 75 4.87 -18.60 9.71
CA GLU A 75 5.06 -19.99 10.11
C GLU A 75 4.13 -20.36 11.28
N ASN A 76 3.46 -21.50 11.17
CA ASN A 76 2.52 -22.02 12.18
C ASN A 76 1.28 -21.14 12.43
N TRP A 77 0.91 -20.29 11.46
CA TRP A 77 -0.29 -19.48 11.53
C TRP A 77 -1.26 -19.83 10.39
N ASN A 78 -2.48 -20.26 10.73
CA ASN A 78 -3.57 -20.44 9.77
C ASN A 78 -4.50 -19.22 9.85
N PRO A 79 -4.55 -18.32 8.85
CA PRO A 79 -5.37 -17.11 8.92
C PRO A 79 -6.88 -17.38 8.97
N THR A 80 -7.35 -18.56 8.53
CA THR A 80 -8.78 -18.89 8.48
C THR A 80 -9.27 -19.77 9.62
N ASP A 81 -8.37 -20.34 10.42
CA ASP A 81 -8.71 -21.16 11.59
C ASP A 81 -7.66 -21.00 12.70
N ASN A 82 -7.90 -20.09 13.61
CA ASN A 82 -7.03 -19.82 14.75
C ASN A 82 -7.85 -19.37 15.96
N TYR A 83 -7.18 -18.95 17.02
CA TYR A 83 -7.84 -18.46 18.22
C TYR A 83 -8.83 -17.31 17.93
N TYR A 84 -8.41 -16.30 17.13
CA TYR A 84 -9.22 -15.11 16.87
C TYR A 84 -10.45 -15.40 16.02
N THR A 85 -10.32 -16.24 14.99
CA THR A 85 -11.48 -16.63 14.16
C THR A 85 -12.53 -17.37 14.98
N ARG A 86 -12.10 -18.25 15.92
CA ARG A 86 -13.01 -18.95 16.83
C ARG A 86 -13.62 -18.03 17.89
N TRP A 87 -12.85 -17.08 18.42
CA TRP A 87 -13.34 -16.09 19.36
C TRP A 87 -14.39 -15.18 18.70
N ILE A 88 -14.13 -14.66 17.50
CA ILE A 88 -15.08 -13.86 16.72
C ILE A 88 -16.36 -14.65 16.44
N GLN A 89 -16.24 -15.93 16.05
CA GLN A 89 -17.42 -16.78 15.84
C GLN A 89 -18.24 -16.92 17.12
N SER A 90 -17.60 -17.13 18.29
CA SER A 90 -18.26 -17.26 19.58
C SER A 90 -18.95 -15.95 20.02
N GLU A 91 -18.27 -14.80 19.93
CA GLU A 91 -18.74 -13.54 20.49
C GLU A 91 -19.71 -12.78 19.55
N PHE A 92 -19.57 -12.93 18.25
CA PHE A 92 -20.42 -12.34 17.24
C PHE A 92 -21.32 -13.38 16.54
N GLY A 93 -20.69 -14.38 15.91
CA GLY A 93 -21.40 -15.30 15.04
C GLY A 93 -22.51 -16.06 15.76
N ASP A 94 -22.19 -16.72 16.87
CA ASP A 94 -23.14 -17.54 17.64
C ASP A 94 -24.24 -16.67 18.29
N LYS A 95 -23.89 -15.44 18.67
CA LYS A 95 -24.85 -14.49 19.27
C LYS A 95 -25.93 -14.06 18.26
N TYR A 96 -25.55 -13.80 17.01
CA TYR A 96 -26.45 -13.25 15.99
C TYR A 96 -26.92 -14.30 14.97
N ASN A 97 -26.60 -15.58 15.14
CA ASN A 97 -26.86 -16.65 14.18
C ASN A 97 -26.20 -16.38 12.81
N VAL A 98 -24.95 -15.94 12.86
CA VAL A 98 -24.11 -15.66 11.68
C VAL A 98 -22.91 -16.62 11.66
N THR A 99 -22.59 -17.18 10.51
CA THR A 99 -21.33 -17.88 10.29
C THR A 99 -20.34 -16.90 9.67
N VAL A 100 -19.25 -16.59 10.41
CA VAL A 100 -18.17 -15.76 9.90
C VAL A 100 -17.12 -16.65 9.26
N LYS A 101 -17.12 -16.71 7.94
CA LYS A 101 -16.19 -17.54 7.17
C LYS A 101 -15.04 -16.67 6.66
N TYR A 102 -13.83 -16.91 7.15
CA TYR A 102 -12.65 -16.23 6.64
C TYR A 102 -12.17 -16.84 5.31
N VAL A 103 -11.76 -15.96 4.38
CA VAL A 103 -11.21 -16.31 3.06
C VAL A 103 -9.79 -15.77 2.99
N ALA A 104 -8.81 -16.67 2.88
CA ALA A 104 -7.40 -16.26 2.81
C ALA A 104 -7.08 -15.59 1.47
N ILE A 105 -6.41 -14.44 1.56
CA ILE A 105 -5.89 -13.65 0.43
C ILE A 105 -4.37 -13.59 0.57
N ALA A 106 -3.64 -14.09 -0.39
CA ALA A 106 -2.18 -14.01 -0.36
C ALA A 106 -1.73 -12.54 -0.45
N ARG A 107 -1.13 -11.99 0.63
CA ARG A 107 -0.76 -10.56 0.67
C ARG A 107 0.17 -10.15 -0.46
N SER A 108 1.04 -11.05 -0.93
CA SER A 108 1.95 -10.80 -2.06
C SER A 108 1.28 -10.85 -3.44
N ASN A 109 0.07 -11.43 -3.55
CA ASN A 109 -0.66 -11.64 -4.81
C ASN A 109 -2.12 -11.18 -4.72
N GLU A 110 -2.42 -10.25 -3.85
CA GLU A 110 -3.75 -9.80 -3.47
C GLU A 110 -4.66 -9.49 -4.68
N VAL A 111 -4.20 -8.65 -5.59
CA VAL A 111 -4.97 -8.27 -6.79
C VAL A 111 -5.28 -9.49 -7.66
N GLN A 112 -4.31 -10.39 -7.82
CA GLN A 112 -4.51 -11.61 -8.62
C GLN A 112 -5.52 -12.56 -7.97
N ASP A 113 -5.46 -12.71 -6.64
CA ASP A 113 -6.38 -13.57 -5.89
C ASP A 113 -7.82 -13.03 -6.00
N PHE A 114 -8.04 -11.72 -5.78
CA PHE A 114 -9.35 -11.13 -5.94
C PHE A 114 -9.88 -11.24 -7.37
N ASN A 115 -9.07 -10.91 -8.38
CA ASN A 115 -9.50 -11.02 -9.78
C ASN A 115 -9.89 -12.45 -10.16
N GLN A 116 -9.17 -13.47 -9.66
CA GLN A 116 -9.53 -14.87 -9.87
C GLN A 116 -10.87 -15.23 -9.21
N MET A 117 -11.09 -14.78 -7.97
CA MET A 117 -12.33 -15.03 -7.25
C MET A 117 -13.52 -14.29 -7.86
N ILE A 118 -13.32 -13.06 -8.30
CA ILE A 118 -14.34 -12.26 -9.01
C ILE A 118 -14.72 -12.96 -10.31
N ALA A 119 -13.76 -13.34 -11.14
CA ALA A 119 -14.00 -14.05 -12.39
C ALA A 119 -14.68 -15.41 -12.18
N ALA A 120 -14.41 -16.09 -11.06
CA ALA A 120 -15.05 -17.35 -10.69
C ALA A 120 -16.43 -17.18 -10.03
N GLY A 121 -16.85 -15.95 -9.72
CA GLY A 121 -18.12 -15.64 -9.06
C GLY A 121 -18.19 -16.09 -7.60
N ASN A 122 -17.03 -16.22 -6.92
CA ASN A 122 -16.92 -16.68 -5.54
C ASN A 122 -16.12 -15.71 -4.64
N ALA A 123 -16.05 -14.43 -5.04
CA ALA A 123 -15.44 -13.39 -4.22
C ALA A 123 -16.16 -13.27 -2.86
N PRO A 124 -15.43 -12.93 -1.76
CA PRO A 124 -16.01 -12.78 -0.44
C PRO A 124 -17.07 -11.67 -0.37
N THR A 125 -17.80 -11.58 0.74
CA THR A 125 -18.88 -10.59 0.94
C THR A 125 -18.31 -9.15 0.96
N ILE A 126 -17.14 -8.97 1.55
CA ILE A 126 -16.32 -7.75 1.44
C ILE A 126 -15.22 -8.01 0.40
N ILE A 127 -15.03 -7.06 -0.52
CA ILE A 127 -13.86 -6.99 -1.40
C ILE A 127 -13.06 -5.78 -0.93
N PHE A 128 -11.76 -5.95 -0.67
CA PHE A 128 -10.99 -4.87 -0.07
C PHE A 128 -9.64 -4.63 -0.74
N HIS A 129 -9.10 -3.43 -0.57
CA HIS A 129 -7.70 -3.11 -0.88
C HIS A 129 -7.24 -1.89 -0.06
N TYR A 130 -5.92 -1.76 0.14
CA TYR A 130 -5.35 -0.54 0.73
C TYR A 130 -5.18 0.60 -0.26
N ASP A 131 -5.11 0.31 -1.56
CA ASP A 131 -4.84 1.29 -2.58
C ASP A 131 -6.10 1.57 -3.41
N MET A 132 -6.50 2.83 -3.48
CA MET A 132 -7.71 3.27 -4.19
C MET A 132 -7.77 2.80 -5.65
N PRO A 133 -6.69 2.84 -6.45
CA PRO A 133 -6.73 2.36 -7.82
C PRO A 133 -7.14 0.89 -7.97
N ALA A 134 -6.70 0.01 -7.07
CA ALA A 134 -7.12 -1.39 -7.10
C ALA A 134 -8.59 -1.57 -6.70
N ALA A 135 -9.07 -0.84 -5.68
CA ALA A 135 -10.48 -0.83 -5.30
C ALA A 135 -11.37 -0.32 -6.46
N VAL A 136 -10.93 0.75 -7.13
CA VAL A 136 -11.60 1.29 -8.33
C VAL A 136 -11.69 0.25 -9.45
N ASN A 137 -10.68 -0.58 -9.63
CA ASN A 137 -10.72 -1.66 -10.62
C ASN A 137 -11.80 -2.69 -10.29
N TYR A 138 -11.93 -3.13 -9.03
CA TYR A 138 -12.96 -4.08 -8.63
C TYR A 138 -14.37 -3.53 -8.85
N TRP A 139 -14.59 -2.24 -8.55
CA TRP A 139 -15.83 -1.55 -8.87
C TRP A 139 -16.10 -1.51 -10.38
N SER A 140 -15.12 -1.12 -11.17
CA SER A 140 -15.23 -0.98 -12.62
C SER A 140 -15.51 -2.31 -13.33
N GLU A 141 -15.05 -3.43 -12.78
CA GLU A 141 -15.35 -4.78 -13.24
C GLU A 141 -16.75 -5.25 -12.84
N GLY A 142 -17.51 -4.44 -12.08
CA GLY A 142 -18.85 -4.78 -11.59
C GLY A 142 -18.86 -5.86 -10.50
N ALA A 143 -17.74 -6.02 -9.80
CA ALA A 143 -17.62 -6.98 -8.70
C ALA A 143 -18.37 -6.53 -7.44
N GLU A 144 -18.68 -5.24 -7.34
CA GLU A 144 -19.25 -4.58 -6.18
C GLU A 144 -20.61 -3.94 -6.50
N GLN A 145 -21.44 -3.75 -5.49
CA GLN A 145 -22.75 -3.09 -5.60
C GLN A 145 -22.72 -1.74 -4.87
N PRO A 146 -23.56 -0.76 -5.29
CA PRO A 146 -23.73 0.47 -4.56
C PRO A 146 -24.15 0.22 -3.10
N ILE A 147 -23.60 1.03 -2.20
CA ILE A 147 -23.81 0.95 -0.75
C ILE A 147 -24.92 1.93 -0.36
N ASP A 148 -25.95 1.42 0.30
CA ASP A 148 -26.98 2.24 0.95
C ASP A 148 -26.43 2.74 2.30
N LEU A 149 -26.10 4.04 2.39
CA LEU A 149 -25.53 4.63 3.60
C LEU A 149 -26.51 4.67 4.77
N ASP A 150 -27.82 4.73 4.51
CA ASP A 150 -28.86 4.62 5.55
C ASP A 150 -28.90 3.19 6.12
N GLU A 151 -28.68 2.15 5.30
CA GLU A 151 -28.51 0.76 5.73
C GLU A 151 -27.28 0.60 6.62
N VAL A 152 -26.14 1.22 6.24
CA VAL A 152 -24.92 1.22 7.07
C VAL A 152 -25.16 1.90 8.41
N ALA A 153 -25.75 3.10 8.41
CA ALA A 153 -26.06 3.85 9.65
C ALA A 153 -27.02 3.09 10.57
N TYR A 154 -27.97 2.32 9.99
CA TYR A 154 -28.93 1.54 10.76
C TYR A 154 -28.31 0.30 11.42
N TYR A 155 -27.53 -0.48 10.68
CA TYR A 155 -26.95 -1.73 11.17
C TYR A 155 -25.59 -1.56 11.86
N ALA A 156 -24.89 -0.46 11.58
CA ALA A 156 -23.55 -0.19 12.08
C ALA A 156 -23.42 1.23 12.65
N PRO A 157 -24.21 1.62 13.66
CA PRO A 157 -24.24 3.01 14.16
C PRO A 157 -22.92 3.48 14.75
N THR A 158 -22.18 2.64 15.47
CA THR A 158 -20.86 3.01 16.03
C THR A 158 -19.81 3.15 14.93
N TYR A 159 -19.76 2.22 13.99
CA TYR A 159 -18.91 2.30 12.81
C TYR A 159 -19.24 3.55 11.97
N TRP A 160 -20.52 3.80 11.73
CA TRP A 160 -20.97 4.99 11.00
C TRP A 160 -20.56 6.29 11.66
N ASP A 161 -20.76 6.42 12.98
CA ASP A 161 -20.34 7.62 13.70
C ASP A 161 -18.84 7.89 13.61
N ASN A 162 -18.03 6.85 13.56
CA ASN A 162 -16.58 6.97 13.40
C ASN A 162 -16.18 7.33 11.95
N MET A 163 -16.92 6.85 10.93
CA MET A 163 -16.43 6.84 9.55
C MET A 163 -17.24 7.71 8.57
N LYS A 164 -18.38 8.27 8.98
CA LYS A 164 -19.30 9.00 8.08
C LYS A 164 -18.61 10.11 7.27
N ASP A 165 -17.79 10.94 7.93
CA ASP A 165 -17.13 12.06 7.25
C ASP A 165 -16.13 11.57 6.18
N THR A 166 -15.41 10.49 6.48
CA THR A 166 -14.50 9.82 5.55
C THR A 166 -15.26 9.17 4.40
N ILE A 167 -16.35 8.45 4.69
CA ILE A 167 -17.19 7.81 3.67
C ILE A 167 -17.83 8.85 2.75
N GLU A 168 -18.37 9.93 3.30
CA GLU A 168 -18.97 11.00 2.51
C GLU A 168 -17.95 11.74 1.62
N THR A 169 -16.68 11.83 2.08
CA THR A 169 -15.59 12.48 1.35
C THR A 169 -15.04 11.60 0.23
N TYR A 170 -14.75 10.34 0.52
CA TYR A 170 -13.96 9.47 -0.38
C TYR A 170 -14.75 8.29 -0.98
N GLY A 171 -15.95 8.00 -0.47
CA GLY A 171 -16.67 6.77 -0.80
C GLY A 171 -17.41 6.78 -2.14
N LYS A 172 -17.49 7.94 -2.83
CA LYS A 172 -18.21 8.06 -4.10
C LYS A 172 -17.33 7.80 -5.31
N LEU A 173 -17.84 6.95 -6.20
CA LEU A 173 -17.25 6.72 -7.51
C LEU A 173 -18.38 6.62 -8.55
N ASP A 174 -18.23 7.26 -9.70
CA ASP A 174 -19.21 7.32 -10.79
C ASP A 174 -20.62 7.81 -10.36
N GLY A 175 -20.68 8.57 -9.27
CA GLY A 175 -21.91 9.11 -8.71
C GLY A 175 -22.64 8.20 -7.71
N GLU A 176 -22.13 6.99 -7.48
CA GLU A 176 -22.65 6.01 -6.53
C GLU A 176 -21.79 5.94 -5.27
N ASN A 177 -22.34 5.51 -4.14
CA ASN A 177 -21.55 5.19 -2.95
C ASN A 177 -20.91 3.81 -3.15
N ALA A 178 -19.66 3.80 -3.57
CA ALA A 178 -18.94 2.58 -3.93
C ALA A 178 -18.23 1.95 -2.72
N PHE A 179 -17.70 2.78 -1.79
CA PHE A 179 -16.80 2.32 -0.76
C PHE A 179 -17.17 2.78 0.65
N ILE A 180 -16.84 1.93 1.61
CA ILE A 180 -16.71 2.23 3.04
C ILE A 180 -15.25 1.96 3.46
N PHE A 181 -14.83 2.44 4.63
CA PHE A 181 -13.40 2.49 4.98
C PHE A 181 -13.13 2.08 6.42
N ALA A 182 -11.89 1.67 6.69
CA ALA A 182 -11.33 1.65 8.03
C ALA A 182 -10.77 3.03 8.39
N GLU A 183 -10.82 3.39 9.68
CA GLU A 183 -10.20 4.59 10.21
C GLU A 183 -8.67 4.52 10.10
N ARG A 184 -8.04 5.64 9.75
CA ARG A 184 -6.61 5.81 9.78
C ARG A 184 -6.28 7.25 10.09
N ASP A 185 -5.55 7.47 11.17
CA ASP A 185 -4.93 8.77 11.38
C ASP A 185 -3.63 8.88 10.55
N PRO A 186 -3.34 10.05 10.01
CA PRO A 186 -2.10 10.29 9.32
C PRO A 186 -0.89 9.96 10.21
N ILE A 187 -0.01 9.08 9.73
CA ILE A 187 1.25 8.77 10.39
C ILE A 187 2.37 9.44 9.62
N TYR A 188 2.98 10.48 10.20
CA TYR A 188 4.01 11.27 9.53
C TYR A 188 5.36 10.55 9.41
N TYR A 189 5.71 9.69 10.36
CA TYR A 189 7.01 9.01 10.47
C TYR A 189 6.94 7.52 10.12
N ASN A 190 6.04 7.14 9.23
CA ASN A 190 5.85 5.75 8.81
C ASN A 190 7.08 5.17 8.10
N TRP A 191 7.79 6.00 7.34
CA TRP A 191 9.07 5.67 6.73
C TRP A 191 10.21 6.41 7.40
N VAL A 192 11.34 5.73 7.58
CA VAL A 192 12.58 6.32 8.08
C VAL A 192 13.75 5.88 7.21
N THR A 193 14.67 6.81 6.96
CA THR A 193 15.96 6.52 6.30
C THR A 193 17.07 6.72 7.30
N LEU A 194 17.85 5.67 7.53
CA LEU A 194 19.05 5.70 8.37
C LEU A 194 20.31 5.83 7.51
N ILE A 195 21.33 6.44 8.09
CA ILE A 195 22.70 6.45 7.59
C ILE A 195 23.66 5.97 8.68
N ARG A 196 24.77 5.31 8.31
CA ARG A 196 25.84 4.89 9.23
C ARG A 196 26.54 6.12 9.80
N LYS A 197 26.23 6.46 11.05
CA LYS A 197 26.79 7.61 11.77
C LYS A 197 28.27 7.40 12.09
N ASP A 198 28.65 6.19 12.48
CA ASP A 198 30.02 5.80 12.74
C ASP A 198 30.92 5.96 11.49
N TRP A 199 30.38 5.76 10.28
CA TRP A 199 31.11 6.03 9.04
C TRP A 199 31.26 7.52 8.78
N LEU A 200 30.22 8.31 9.05
CA LEU A 200 30.28 9.78 8.96
C LEU A 200 31.35 10.33 9.90
N ASP A 201 31.37 9.85 11.16
CA ASP A 201 32.36 10.26 12.14
C ASP A 201 33.80 9.88 11.73
N GLN A 202 33.97 8.71 11.13
CA GLN A 202 35.28 8.27 10.61
C GLN A 202 35.81 9.18 9.50
N VAL A 203 34.93 9.72 8.63
CA VAL A 203 35.32 10.63 7.55
C VAL A 203 35.19 12.11 7.91
N GLY A 204 34.70 12.42 9.12
CA GLY A 204 34.59 13.78 9.64
C GLY A 204 33.48 14.62 9.01
N LEU A 205 32.36 13.98 8.67
CA LEU A 205 31.17 14.61 8.07
C LEU A 205 30.00 14.58 9.02
N ASP A 206 29.12 15.57 8.90
CA ASP A 206 27.80 15.61 9.55
C ASP A 206 26.77 14.76 8.77
N VAL A 207 25.60 14.53 9.39
CA VAL A 207 24.48 13.85 8.73
C VAL A 207 24.01 14.69 7.54
N PRO A 208 23.95 14.11 6.32
CA PRO A 208 23.51 14.85 5.14
C PRO A 208 22.07 15.37 5.27
N THR A 209 21.88 16.63 4.90
CA THR A 209 20.56 17.29 4.84
C THR A 209 20.15 17.63 3.41
N SER A 210 21.05 17.47 2.45
CA SER A 210 20.81 17.67 1.03
C SER A 210 21.38 16.52 0.19
N ASN A 211 20.93 16.43 -1.07
CA ASN A 211 21.41 15.42 -2.00
C ASN A 211 22.91 15.57 -2.31
N GLU A 212 23.42 16.81 -2.40
CA GLU A 212 24.86 17.06 -2.64
C GLU A 212 25.73 16.67 -1.43
N GLU A 213 25.23 16.93 -0.21
CA GLU A 213 25.91 16.44 1.00
C GLU A 213 25.91 14.91 1.05
N LEU A 214 24.81 14.26 0.63
CA LEU A 214 24.77 12.79 0.53
C LEU A 214 25.78 12.26 -0.49
N LYS A 215 25.84 12.84 -1.69
CA LYS A 215 26.85 12.47 -2.69
C LYS A 215 28.26 12.62 -2.14
N THR A 216 28.53 13.71 -1.41
CA THR A 216 29.83 13.97 -0.75
C THR A 216 30.16 12.90 0.28
N ALA A 217 29.19 12.53 1.12
CA ALA A 217 29.38 11.48 2.14
C ALA A 217 29.64 10.12 1.48
N MET A 218 28.87 9.75 0.46
CA MET A 218 29.07 8.49 -0.28
C MET A 218 30.44 8.41 -0.95
N GLN A 219 30.91 9.51 -1.54
CA GLN A 219 32.24 9.58 -2.12
C GLN A 219 33.34 9.43 -1.04
N ALA A 220 33.16 10.09 0.11
CA ALA A 220 34.11 9.98 1.23
C ALA A 220 34.13 8.54 1.80
N PHE A 221 33.00 7.86 1.89
CA PHE A 221 32.97 6.44 2.30
C PHE A 221 33.72 5.56 1.30
N LYS A 222 33.52 5.77 0.00
CA LYS A 222 34.22 5.05 -1.06
C LYS A 222 35.72 5.26 -0.94
N ASP A 223 36.20 6.51 -0.76
CA ASP A 223 37.62 6.86 -0.64
C ASP A 223 38.24 6.26 0.63
N ALA A 224 37.47 6.11 1.69
CA ALA A 224 37.87 5.47 2.95
C ALA A 224 37.80 3.93 2.92
N GLY A 225 37.29 3.33 1.82
CA GLY A 225 37.13 1.88 1.69
C GLY A 225 35.99 1.31 2.53
N LEU A 226 35.01 2.13 2.92
CA LEU A 226 33.78 1.71 3.57
C LEU A 226 32.78 1.24 2.52
N GLY A 227 31.71 0.56 2.93
CA GLY A 227 30.62 0.23 2.02
C GLY A 227 30.07 1.52 1.40
N VAL A 228 29.78 1.51 0.10
CA VAL A 228 29.48 2.74 -0.65
C VAL A 228 28.13 2.72 -1.34
N GLU A 229 27.38 1.68 -1.10
CA GLU A 229 26.12 1.48 -1.78
C GLU A 229 25.01 2.32 -1.14
N ASN A 230 24.35 3.13 -1.94
CA ASN A 230 22.97 3.53 -1.70
C ASN A 230 22.12 2.52 -2.50
N ALA A 231 21.57 1.49 -1.86
CA ALA A 231 20.95 0.36 -2.54
C ALA A 231 19.46 0.66 -2.88
N PRO A 232 19.18 1.38 -3.99
CA PRO A 232 17.81 1.63 -4.40
C PRO A 232 17.13 0.32 -4.84
N LEU A 233 15.87 0.17 -4.45
CA LEU A 233 15.03 -0.92 -4.91
C LEU A 233 14.34 -0.55 -6.22
N ILE A 234 14.32 -1.47 -7.18
CA ILE A 234 13.41 -1.39 -8.32
C ILE A 234 12.07 -1.97 -7.84
N THR A 235 11.16 -1.10 -7.45
CA THR A 235 9.83 -1.48 -6.96
C THR A 235 8.73 -0.88 -7.82
N LYS A 236 7.50 -1.28 -7.58
CA LYS A 236 6.32 -0.64 -8.15
C LYS A 236 6.00 0.71 -7.50
N SER A 237 6.65 1.04 -6.40
CA SER A 237 6.50 2.33 -5.74
C SER A 237 7.33 3.39 -6.45
N PHE A 238 6.71 4.48 -6.85
CA PHE A 238 7.32 5.59 -7.57
C PHE A 238 7.53 6.82 -6.69
N THR A 239 7.68 6.61 -5.38
CA THR A 239 7.78 7.70 -4.40
C THR A 239 9.15 8.38 -4.38
N TYR A 240 10.16 7.77 -4.98
CA TYR A 240 11.53 8.32 -4.94
C TYR A 240 11.68 9.67 -5.64
N PHE A 241 10.85 9.96 -6.65
CA PHE A 241 10.88 11.24 -7.35
C PHE A 241 10.20 12.39 -6.58
N TYR A 242 9.54 12.14 -5.46
CA TYR A 242 8.85 13.17 -4.68
C TYR A 242 9.78 14.31 -4.25
N ASN A 243 11.03 14.01 -3.93
CA ASN A 243 12.04 15.01 -3.59
C ASN A 243 12.60 15.77 -4.80
N TRP A 244 12.09 15.51 -5.99
CA TRP A 244 12.46 16.12 -7.26
C TRP A 244 11.29 16.88 -7.91
N ILE A 245 10.16 17.01 -7.21
CA ILE A 245 9.00 17.78 -7.69
C ILE A 245 9.36 19.27 -7.63
N PRO A 246 9.26 20.00 -8.76
CA PRO A 246 9.61 21.42 -8.80
C PRO A 246 8.75 22.25 -7.85
N GLU A 247 9.36 23.28 -7.25
CA GLU A 247 8.62 24.25 -6.44
C GLU A 247 7.58 24.97 -7.30
N GLY A 248 6.36 25.09 -6.78
CA GLY A 248 5.25 25.74 -7.47
C GLY A 248 4.52 24.86 -8.49
N THR A 249 4.77 23.54 -8.51
CA THR A 249 3.93 22.58 -9.25
C THR A 249 2.47 22.75 -8.84
N SER A 250 1.58 22.88 -9.83
CA SER A 250 0.15 23.11 -9.58
C SER A 250 -0.58 21.84 -9.15
N ASP A 251 -1.74 22.00 -8.49
CA ASP A 251 -2.60 20.88 -8.13
C ASP A 251 -3.05 20.07 -9.37
N ASP A 252 -3.30 20.74 -10.50
CA ASP A 252 -3.64 20.08 -11.75
C ASP A 252 -2.48 19.23 -12.28
N GLU A 253 -1.24 19.72 -12.18
CA GLU A 253 -0.05 18.95 -12.58
C GLU A 253 0.18 17.78 -11.63
N LEU A 254 0.01 17.98 -10.33
CA LEU A 254 0.06 16.88 -9.36
C LEU A 254 -1.03 15.84 -9.68
N ALA A 255 -2.27 16.25 -9.92
CA ALA A 255 -3.36 15.34 -10.30
C ALA A 255 -3.07 14.58 -11.60
N GLN A 256 -2.39 15.22 -12.55
CA GLN A 256 -2.01 14.63 -13.82
C GLN A 256 -0.96 13.51 -13.66
N TYR A 257 0.05 13.72 -12.81
CA TYR A 257 1.26 12.89 -12.80
C TYR A 257 1.44 12.03 -11.56
N LEU A 258 0.93 12.42 -10.39
CA LEU A 258 1.05 11.55 -9.21
C LEU A 258 0.21 10.30 -9.36
N ASP A 259 0.84 9.14 -9.25
CA ASP A 259 0.18 7.85 -9.40
C ASP A 259 0.96 6.78 -8.61
N LEU A 260 0.24 5.85 -7.97
CA LEU A 260 0.82 4.70 -7.28
C LEU A 260 0.90 3.45 -8.16
N ASN A 261 0.24 3.47 -9.32
CA ASN A 261 0.15 2.31 -10.21
C ASN A 261 1.04 2.41 -11.44
N VAL A 262 1.30 3.65 -11.90
CA VAL A 262 2.02 3.90 -13.14
C VAL A 262 3.07 4.97 -12.90
N ALA A 263 4.33 4.67 -13.20
CA ALA A 263 5.40 5.64 -13.08
C ALA A 263 5.13 6.85 -13.98
N PRO A 264 5.21 8.09 -13.45
CA PRO A 264 5.04 9.30 -14.26
C PRO A 264 6.31 9.57 -15.09
N PHE A 265 6.61 8.66 -16.02
CA PHE A 265 7.91 8.61 -16.70
C PHE A 265 8.24 9.90 -17.46
N THR A 266 7.25 10.52 -18.09
CA THR A 266 7.44 11.75 -18.88
C THR A 266 7.49 13.02 -18.03
N TRP A 267 7.32 12.92 -16.71
CA TRP A 267 7.34 14.07 -15.82
C TRP A 267 8.76 14.54 -15.51
N THR A 268 8.93 15.85 -15.41
CA THR A 268 10.23 16.48 -15.09
C THR A 268 10.82 15.95 -13.77
N ALA A 269 9.97 15.71 -12.76
CA ALA A 269 10.41 15.14 -11.48
C ALA A 269 11.07 13.77 -11.67
N THR A 270 10.48 12.89 -12.47
CA THR A 270 11.04 11.58 -12.78
C THR A 270 12.33 11.69 -13.57
N LYS A 271 12.41 12.59 -14.55
CA LYS A 271 13.64 12.85 -15.30
C LYS A 271 14.78 13.26 -14.39
N ASN A 272 14.54 14.24 -13.52
CA ASN A 272 15.54 14.75 -12.57
C ASN A 272 16.05 13.64 -11.65
N TYR A 273 15.14 12.82 -11.12
CA TYR A 273 15.50 11.66 -10.30
C TYR A 273 16.37 10.65 -11.07
N LEU A 274 15.98 10.29 -12.27
CA LEU A 274 16.74 9.32 -13.10
C LEU A 274 18.12 9.86 -13.47
N GLN A 275 18.22 11.15 -13.76
CA GLN A 275 19.50 11.81 -14.06
C GLN A 275 20.44 11.78 -12.84
N ASP A 276 19.94 12.12 -11.65
CA ASP A 276 20.69 12.04 -10.40
C ASP A 276 21.19 10.61 -10.13
N MET A 277 20.34 9.62 -10.34
CA MET A 277 20.72 8.22 -10.18
C MET A 277 21.76 7.78 -11.21
N ASN A 278 21.68 8.26 -12.46
CA ASN A 278 22.70 8.03 -13.48
C ASN A 278 24.05 8.63 -13.08
N GLU A 279 24.06 9.87 -12.57
CA GLU A 279 25.26 10.53 -12.08
C GLU A 279 25.91 9.74 -10.93
N LYS A 280 25.12 9.34 -9.93
CA LYS A 280 25.58 8.53 -8.78
C LYS A 280 26.12 7.15 -9.22
N TYR A 281 25.45 6.50 -10.17
CA TYR A 281 25.89 5.22 -10.72
C TYR A 281 27.24 5.36 -11.44
N ASN A 282 27.38 6.34 -12.31
CA ASN A 282 28.62 6.60 -13.05
C ASN A 282 29.76 7.09 -12.15
N ALA A 283 29.46 7.75 -11.02
CA ALA A 283 30.42 8.06 -9.97
C ALA A 283 30.85 6.81 -9.16
N GLY A 284 30.15 5.70 -9.30
CA GLY A 284 30.41 4.44 -8.59
C GLY A 284 30.10 4.54 -7.09
N ILE A 285 29.06 5.30 -6.72
CA ILE A 285 28.55 5.45 -5.36
C ILE A 285 27.13 4.84 -5.20
N VAL A 286 26.68 4.07 -6.19
CA VAL A 286 25.50 3.22 -6.15
C VAL A 286 25.93 1.79 -6.41
N ASP A 287 25.27 0.83 -5.79
CA ASP A 287 25.48 -0.59 -6.06
C ASP A 287 25.43 -0.86 -7.58
N PRO A 288 26.51 -1.37 -8.19
CA PRO A 288 26.54 -1.62 -9.62
C PRO A 288 25.50 -2.66 -10.09
N GLU A 289 24.99 -3.46 -9.16
CA GLU A 289 23.97 -4.48 -9.39
C GLU A 289 22.67 -4.16 -8.64
N PHE A 290 22.36 -2.88 -8.41
CA PHE A 290 21.18 -2.44 -7.65
C PHE A 290 19.88 -3.06 -8.16
N TYR A 291 19.77 -3.31 -9.46
CA TYR A 291 18.61 -3.93 -10.10
C TYR A 291 18.38 -5.39 -9.71
N LEU A 292 19.33 -6.02 -9.01
CA LEU A 292 19.16 -7.34 -8.39
C LEU A 292 18.62 -7.25 -6.96
N THR A 293 18.56 -6.06 -6.38
CA THR A 293 17.98 -5.81 -5.06
C THR A 293 16.49 -5.53 -5.23
N THR A 294 15.70 -6.59 -5.31
CA THR A 294 14.28 -6.53 -5.72
C THR A 294 13.30 -6.55 -4.55
N ASP A 295 13.78 -6.71 -3.34
CA ASP A 295 12.94 -6.74 -2.14
C ASP A 295 13.64 -6.16 -0.90
N ASP A 296 12.84 -5.85 0.12
CA ASP A 296 13.31 -5.26 1.38
C ASP A 296 14.26 -6.19 2.15
N THR A 297 14.15 -7.51 2.00
CA THR A 297 15.03 -8.46 2.68
C THR A 297 16.44 -8.36 2.16
N LEU A 298 16.61 -8.25 0.84
CA LEU A 298 17.92 -8.05 0.20
C LEU A 298 18.51 -6.69 0.56
N ALA A 299 17.71 -5.62 0.50
CA ALA A 299 18.16 -4.27 0.87
C ALA A 299 18.57 -4.19 2.34
N LYS A 300 17.77 -4.73 3.26
CA LYS A 300 18.12 -4.84 4.68
C LYS A 300 19.43 -5.64 4.86
N GLY A 301 19.55 -6.77 4.17
CA GLY A 301 20.74 -7.62 4.24
C GLY A 301 22.03 -6.87 3.90
N LYS A 302 22.00 -6.03 2.86
CA LYS A 302 23.15 -5.19 2.48
C LYS A 302 23.50 -4.16 3.55
N PHE A 303 22.50 -3.49 4.11
CA PHE A 303 22.71 -2.49 5.17
C PHE A 303 23.27 -3.11 6.46
N VAL A 304 22.61 -4.15 6.99
CA VAL A 304 23.02 -4.75 8.26
C VAL A 304 24.35 -5.50 8.18
N SER A 305 24.79 -5.91 6.98
CA SER A 305 26.11 -6.51 6.74
C SER A 305 27.21 -5.48 6.47
N GLY A 306 26.89 -4.18 6.44
CA GLY A 306 27.86 -3.11 6.19
C GLY A 306 28.29 -2.99 4.72
N GLN A 307 27.47 -3.45 3.78
CA GLN A 307 27.72 -3.26 2.35
C GLN A 307 27.22 -1.91 1.85
N CYS A 308 26.15 -1.34 2.45
CA CYS A 308 25.64 -0.03 2.12
C CYS A 308 25.56 0.88 3.35
N ALA A 309 25.61 2.19 3.10
CA ALA A 309 25.63 3.21 4.13
C ALA A 309 24.22 3.60 4.60
N THR A 310 23.21 3.44 3.76
CA THR A 310 21.83 3.90 4.01
C THR A 310 20.83 2.79 3.82
N TYR A 311 19.72 2.90 4.56
CA TYR A 311 18.57 2.01 4.38
C TYR A 311 17.29 2.73 4.77
N SER A 312 16.28 2.62 3.91
CA SER A 312 14.93 3.14 4.14
C SER A 312 13.97 1.99 4.43
N PHE A 313 13.14 2.13 5.47
CA PHE A 313 12.23 1.06 5.90
C PHE A 313 11.01 1.62 6.62
N TYR A 314 9.98 0.79 6.76
CA TYR A 314 8.84 1.10 7.62
C TYR A 314 9.25 1.10 9.10
N MET A 315 8.89 2.13 9.83
CA MET A 315 9.19 2.28 11.26
C MET A 315 8.74 1.04 12.08
N SER A 316 7.65 0.39 11.70
CA SER A 316 7.19 -0.85 12.32
C SER A 316 8.18 -2.02 12.24
N SER A 317 9.16 -1.95 11.36
CA SER A 317 10.26 -2.91 11.25
C SER A 317 11.50 -2.53 12.05
N GLY A 318 11.48 -1.41 12.78
CA GLY A 318 12.66 -0.84 13.45
C GLY A 318 13.36 -1.81 14.40
N THR A 319 12.60 -2.50 15.25
CA THR A 319 13.18 -3.48 16.19
C THR A 319 13.98 -4.57 15.48
N ASP A 320 13.46 -5.10 14.36
CA ASP A 320 14.16 -6.12 13.57
C ASP A 320 15.41 -5.58 12.88
N VAL A 321 15.31 -4.38 12.29
CA VAL A 321 16.46 -3.72 11.62
C VAL A 321 17.60 -3.48 12.61
N PHE A 322 17.31 -2.86 13.77
CA PHE A 322 18.33 -2.59 14.80
C PHE A 322 18.92 -3.86 15.40
N SER A 323 18.08 -4.85 15.71
CA SER A 323 18.55 -6.13 16.24
C SER A 323 19.47 -6.85 15.25
N SER A 324 19.12 -6.83 13.97
CA SER A 324 19.94 -7.43 12.91
C SER A 324 21.27 -6.66 12.69
N LEU A 325 21.23 -5.32 12.70
CA LEU A 325 22.42 -4.49 12.56
C LEU A 325 23.41 -4.76 13.70
N LEU A 326 22.96 -4.66 14.95
CA LEU A 326 23.79 -4.85 16.15
C LEU A 326 24.30 -6.28 16.33
N ALA A 327 23.59 -7.27 15.80
CA ALA A 327 24.06 -8.65 15.77
C ALA A 327 25.26 -8.83 14.81
N ASN A 328 25.30 -8.07 13.71
CA ASN A 328 26.41 -8.10 12.76
C ASN A 328 27.57 -7.18 13.18
N ASP A 329 27.26 -5.99 13.67
CA ASP A 329 28.22 -4.99 14.12
C ASP A 329 27.74 -4.36 15.44
N PRO A 330 28.20 -4.87 16.60
CA PRO A 330 27.80 -4.36 17.91
C PRO A 330 28.20 -2.89 18.18
N ASN A 331 29.10 -2.32 17.35
CA ASN A 331 29.56 -0.94 17.47
C ASN A 331 28.94 -0.03 16.41
N ALA A 332 28.03 -0.53 15.59
CA ALA A 332 27.37 0.28 14.58
C ALA A 332 26.58 1.42 15.24
N GLU A 333 26.84 2.63 14.80
CA GLU A 333 26.04 3.80 15.14
C GLU A 333 25.32 4.30 13.89
N VAL A 334 24.08 4.76 14.08
CA VAL A 334 23.25 5.27 12.99
C VAL A 334 22.70 6.65 13.34
N ALA A 335 22.29 7.39 12.32
CA ALA A 335 21.53 8.62 12.46
C ALA A 335 20.30 8.56 11.53
N VAL A 336 19.25 9.28 11.88
CA VAL A 336 18.11 9.49 10.98
C VAL A 336 18.50 10.56 9.96
N MET A 337 18.50 10.19 8.69
CA MET A 337 18.81 11.09 7.58
C MET A 337 17.53 11.73 7.02
N GLY A 338 16.42 10.99 7.01
CA GLY A 338 15.13 11.46 6.54
C GLY A 338 13.99 10.57 6.99
N SER A 339 12.79 11.09 6.86
CA SER A 339 11.53 10.41 7.14
C SER A 339 10.80 9.96 5.87
N THR A 340 11.48 9.96 4.72
CA THR A 340 10.96 9.51 3.43
C THR A 340 11.81 8.37 2.88
N ALA A 341 11.31 7.65 1.90
CA ALA A 341 12.03 6.54 1.29
C ALA A 341 13.34 6.98 0.58
N SER A 342 13.43 8.23 0.12
CA SER A 342 14.63 8.76 -0.54
C SER A 342 15.65 9.38 0.42
N GLY A 343 15.25 9.68 1.67
CA GLY A 343 16.11 10.26 2.71
C GLY A 343 16.30 11.77 2.58
N THR A 344 17.13 12.23 1.67
CA THR A 344 17.46 13.66 1.49
C THR A 344 16.64 14.28 0.36
N VAL A 345 16.47 15.60 0.44
CA VAL A 345 15.85 16.40 -0.62
C VAL A 345 16.89 16.84 -1.63
N ALA A 346 16.52 16.95 -2.90
CA ALA A 346 17.36 17.50 -3.95
C ALA A 346 17.61 19.00 -3.75
N ASP A 347 18.82 19.48 -4.13
CA ASP A 347 19.19 20.88 -3.98
C ASP A 347 18.31 21.76 -4.87
N GLY A 348 17.70 22.78 -4.27
CA GLY A 348 16.77 23.69 -4.97
C GLY A 348 15.33 23.17 -5.07
N PHE A 349 15.02 22.08 -4.41
CA PHE A 349 13.67 21.52 -4.33
C PHE A 349 13.13 21.57 -2.90
N THR A 350 11.82 21.44 -2.75
CA THR A 350 11.16 21.35 -1.45
C THR A 350 11.03 19.88 -1.04
N ALA A 351 11.26 19.60 0.24
CA ALA A 351 11.01 18.27 0.78
C ALA A 351 9.52 17.93 0.68
N HIS A 352 9.23 16.77 0.12
CA HIS A 352 7.90 16.20 0.08
C HIS A 352 7.89 14.87 0.81
N TYR A 353 6.80 14.59 1.53
CA TYR A 353 6.55 13.28 2.11
C TYR A 353 5.19 12.77 1.65
N TYR A 354 5.04 11.46 1.59
CA TYR A 354 3.75 10.87 1.27
C TYR A 354 2.83 10.98 2.47
N GLU A 355 1.73 11.71 2.31
CA GLU A 355 0.68 11.85 3.30
C GLU A 355 -0.39 10.80 3.03
N TYR A 356 -0.75 10.05 4.05
CA TYR A 356 -1.83 9.09 3.94
C TYR A 356 -3.19 9.76 4.13
N PRO A 357 -4.22 9.39 3.35
CA PRO A 357 -5.57 9.84 3.61
C PRO A 357 -6.07 9.32 4.98
N SER A 358 -7.16 9.91 5.48
CA SER A 358 -7.78 9.53 6.76
C SER A 358 -8.51 8.18 6.72
N TYR A 359 -8.16 7.31 5.80
CA TYR A 359 -8.66 5.94 5.70
C TYR A 359 -7.51 4.95 5.51
N GLY A 360 -7.72 3.73 6.04
CA GLY A 360 -6.87 2.57 5.83
C GLY A 360 -7.43 1.66 4.75
N MET A 361 -8.09 0.57 5.18
CA MET A 361 -8.72 -0.38 4.27
C MET A 361 -9.90 0.25 3.53
N ILE A 362 -9.94 0.09 2.22
CA ILE A 362 -11.05 0.46 1.33
C ILE A 362 -11.86 -0.81 1.10
N MET A 363 -13.15 -0.75 1.31
CA MET A 363 -14.04 -1.92 1.24
C MET A 363 -15.23 -1.65 0.35
N GLY A 364 -15.42 -2.50 -0.64
CA GLY A 364 -16.65 -2.63 -1.40
C GLY A 364 -17.47 -3.84 -0.96
N ILE A 365 -18.75 -3.85 -1.27
CA ILE A 365 -19.66 -4.97 -0.99
C ILE A 365 -19.88 -5.75 -2.27
N ASN A 366 -19.65 -7.06 -2.22
CA ASN A 366 -19.81 -7.96 -3.35
C ASN A 366 -21.18 -7.77 -4.03
N ALA A 367 -21.18 -7.63 -5.35
CA ALA A 367 -22.38 -7.41 -6.17
C ALA A 367 -23.47 -8.47 -5.96
N ASN A 368 -23.10 -9.68 -5.53
CA ASN A 368 -24.00 -10.80 -5.30
C ASN A 368 -24.43 -10.96 -3.83
N ALA A 369 -23.96 -10.09 -2.92
CA ALA A 369 -24.34 -10.17 -1.51
C ALA A 369 -25.85 -9.88 -1.32
N THR A 370 -26.52 -10.76 -0.60
CA THR A 370 -27.96 -10.61 -0.27
C THR A 370 -28.16 -9.50 0.77
N ALA A 371 -29.42 -9.09 0.98
CA ALA A 371 -29.74 -8.09 2.00
C ALA A 371 -29.35 -8.56 3.41
N GLU A 372 -29.55 -9.85 3.71
CA GLU A 372 -29.17 -10.44 5.00
C GLU A 372 -27.64 -10.50 5.17
N GLU A 373 -26.91 -10.83 4.11
CA GLU A 373 -25.44 -10.83 4.15
C GLU A 373 -24.88 -9.41 4.33
N ARG A 374 -25.47 -8.40 3.67
CA ARG A 374 -25.08 -6.99 3.90
C ARG A 374 -25.36 -6.56 5.33
N ALA A 375 -26.58 -6.80 5.82
CA ALA A 375 -26.96 -6.47 7.20
C ALA A 375 -26.03 -7.13 8.22
N ALA A 376 -25.75 -8.44 8.05
CA ALA A 376 -24.82 -9.17 8.92
C ALA A 376 -23.39 -8.61 8.85
N THR A 377 -22.95 -8.19 7.66
CA THR A 377 -21.63 -7.59 7.46
C THR A 377 -21.52 -6.22 8.15
N TYR A 378 -22.53 -5.36 8.03
CA TYR A 378 -22.53 -4.07 8.73
C TYR A 378 -22.62 -4.26 10.26
N MET A 379 -23.47 -5.17 10.74
CA MET A 379 -23.49 -5.54 12.17
C MET A 379 -22.13 -6.08 12.66
N PHE A 380 -21.38 -6.78 11.82
CA PHE A 380 -20.05 -7.26 12.13
C PHE A 380 -19.04 -6.11 12.26
N LEU A 381 -19.08 -5.13 11.34
CA LEU A 381 -18.25 -3.92 11.43
C LEU A 381 -18.59 -3.10 12.69
N ASP A 382 -19.88 -2.95 13.03
CA ASP A 382 -20.30 -2.26 14.26
C ASP A 382 -19.81 -2.98 15.51
N TRP A 383 -19.99 -4.31 15.57
CA TRP A 383 -19.51 -5.11 16.68
C TRP A 383 -17.99 -4.99 16.88
N MET A 384 -17.24 -4.98 15.77
CA MET A 384 -15.79 -4.80 15.80
C MET A 384 -15.38 -3.39 16.26
N SER A 385 -16.17 -2.36 15.90
CA SER A 385 -15.94 -0.97 16.28
C SER A 385 -16.26 -0.68 17.75
N GLN A 386 -16.90 -1.60 18.48
CA GLN A 386 -17.13 -1.43 19.91
C GLN A 386 -15.79 -1.42 20.66
N PRO A 387 -15.53 -0.44 21.56
CA PRO A 387 -14.22 -0.26 22.19
C PRO A 387 -13.64 -1.50 22.85
N ASP A 388 -14.48 -2.27 23.56
CA ASP A 388 -14.03 -3.48 24.27
C ASP A 388 -13.63 -4.60 23.28
N ASN A 389 -14.40 -4.78 22.21
CA ASN A 389 -14.13 -5.79 21.18
C ASN A 389 -12.88 -5.42 20.38
N LEU A 390 -12.78 -4.15 19.96
CA LEU A 390 -11.62 -3.67 19.24
C LEU A 390 -10.34 -3.78 20.08
N LYS A 391 -10.39 -3.36 21.35
CA LYS A 391 -9.27 -3.50 22.28
C LYS A 391 -8.85 -4.97 22.44
N TYR A 392 -9.82 -5.88 22.54
CA TYR A 392 -9.49 -7.29 22.66
C TYR A 392 -8.84 -7.86 21.39
N LEU A 393 -9.34 -7.49 20.21
CA LEU A 393 -8.74 -7.87 18.92
C LEU A 393 -7.33 -7.30 18.75
N GLN A 394 -7.09 -6.09 19.25
CA GLN A 394 -5.78 -5.43 19.18
C GLN A 394 -4.77 -5.97 20.19
N TYR A 395 -5.19 -6.23 21.43
CA TYR A 395 -4.26 -6.50 22.54
C TYR A 395 -4.51 -7.81 23.29
N GLY A 396 -5.72 -8.37 23.19
CA GLY A 396 -6.10 -9.57 23.94
C GLY A 396 -6.35 -9.26 25.42
N GLU A 397 -5.71 -10.01 26.31
CA GLU A 397 -5.92 -10.00 27.77
C GLU A 397 -4.73 -9.37 28.51
N GLU A 398 -4.99 -8.34 29.33
CA GLU A 398 -3.97 -7.68 30.13
C GLU A 398 -3.31 -8.65 31.13
N GLY A 399 -1.99 -8.55 31.26
CA GLY A 399 -1.18 -9.43 32.11
C GLY A 399 -0.90 -10.80 31.46
N LYS A 400 -1.45 -11.07 30.28
CA LYS A 400 -1.27 -12.31 29.52
C LYS A 400 -0.65 -12.04 28.17
N THR A 401 -1.42 -11.46 27.23
CA THR A 401 -0.98 -11.16 25.87
C THR A 401 -0.32 -9.79 25.75
N TYR A 402 -0.63 -8.89 26.66
CA TYR A 402 0.01 -7.57 26.77
C TYR A 402 0.12 -7.12 28.23
N ASN A 403 0.99 -6.15 28.46
CA ASN A 403 1.12 -5.43 29.73
C ASN A 403 0.98 -3.92 29.47
N VAL A 404 0.55 -3.17 30.49
CA VAL A 404 0.54 -1.72 30.43
C VAL A 404 1.85 -1.18 31.01
N VAL A 405 2.62 -0.46 30.21
CA VAL A 405 3.88 0.19 30.59
C VAL A 405 3.72 1.69 30.36
N ASP A 406 3.75 2.48 31.43
CA ASP A 406 3.58 3.95 31.36
C ASP A 406 2.31 4.39 30.62
N GLY A 407 1.23 3.61 30.75
CA GLY A 407 -0.05 3.87 30.08
C GLY A 407 -0.15 3.30 28.66
N ILE A 408 0.91 2.72 28.13
CA ILE A 408 0.97 2.13 26.79
C ILE A 408 0.80 0.62 26.85
N ASN A 409 -0.04 0.06 25.99
CA ASN A 409 -0.21 -1.37 25.85
C ASN A 409 0.97 -1.96 25.05
N VAL A 410 1.78 -2.79 25.69
CA VAL A 410 2.96 -3.42 25.09
C VAL A 410 2.76 -4.93 25.05
N TYR A 411 2.90 -5.52 23.89
CA TYR A 411 2.76 -6.96 23.71
C TYR A 411 3.74 -7.74 24.57
N ASN A 412 3.24 -8.82 25.18
CA ASN A 412 4.06 -9.74 25.96
C ASN A 412 4.76 -10.73 25.00
N THR A 413 5.97 -10.41 24.59
CA THR A 413 6.74 -11.21 23.63
C THR A 413 7.13 -12.58 24.16
N ASP A 414 7.16 -12.75 25.48
CA ASP A 414 7.49 -14.03 26.14
C ASP A 414 6.30 -14.97 26.23
N TYR A 415 5.09 -14.48 25.97
CA TYR A 415 3.90 -15.29 25.98
C TYR A 415 3.87 -16.22 24.75
N THR A 416 3.54 -17.51 24.96
CA THR A 416 3.57 -18.54 23.90
C THR A 416 2.25 -19.28 23.72
N GLY A 417 1.13 -18.75 24.27
CA GLY A 417 -0.19 -19.35 24.09
C GLY A 417 -0.74 -19.20 22.67
N ASP A 418 -1.83 -19.90 22.37
CA ASP A 418 -2.50 -19.91 21.08
C ASP A 418 -3.06 -18.52 20.67
N ASP A 419 -3.32 -17.67 21.67
CA ASP A 419 -3.79 -16.30 21.55
C ASP A 419 -2.66 -15.25 21.61
N LYS A 420 -1.41 -15.67 21.37
CA LYS A 420 -0.26 -14.78 21.25
C LYS A 420 -0.50 -13.80 20.12
N LEU A 421 -0.27 -12.52 20.42
CA LEU A 421 -0.39 -11.42 19.48
C LEU A 421 0.97 -10.95 18.97
N SER A 422 0.98 -10.49 17.74
CA SER A 422 2.07 -9.69 17.18
C SER A 422 1.46 -8.64 16.25
N ASN A 423 2.20 -7.61 15.92
CA ASN A 423 1.71 -6.50 15.08
C ASN A 423 1.06 -6.91 13.75
N ASN A 424 1.26 -8.14 13.31
CA ASN A 424 0.77 -8.57 12.00
C ASN A 424 -0.19 -9.76 12.05
N ASN A 425 -0.08 -10.68 13.02
CA ASN A 425 -0.92 -11.87 12.98
C ASN A 425 -2.37 -11.64 13.42
N ASN A 426 -2.64 -10.59 14.16
CA ASN A 426 -4.00 -10.23 14.60
C ASN A 426 -4.56 -8.97 13.90
N LYS A 427 -3.72 -8.11 13.36
CA LYS A 427 -4.13 -6.89 12.65
C LYS A 427 -5.17 -7.17 11.58
N ASP A 428 -5.00 -8.23 10.83
CA ASP A 428 -5.88 -8.60 9.71
C ASP A 428 -7.32 -8.96 10.13
N TYR A 429 -7.60 -9.09 11.45
CA TYR A 429 -8.96 -9.31 11.96
C TYR A 429 -9.66 -8.03 12.41
N TRP A 430 -8.94 -6.90 12.58
CA TRP A 430 -9.53 -5.63 12.97
C TRP A 430 -9.24 -4.48 12.00
N CYS A 431 -8.41 -4.70 10.99
CA CYS A 431 -8.05 -3.69 9.97
C CYS A 431 -9.25 -3.21 9.12
N LEU A 432 -10.39 -3.89 9.19
CA LEU A 432 -11.63 -3.48 8.51
C LEU A 432 -12.28 -2.25 9.17
N VAL A 433 -11.94 -1.93 10.42
CA VAL A 433 -12.52 -0.78 11.12
C VAL A 433 -11.49 0.24 11.55
N GLN A 434 -10.23 -0.18 11.74
CA GLN A 434 -9.14 0.71 12.13
C GLN A 434 -7.80 0.20 11.59
N GLU A 435 -6.98 1.10 11.03
CA GLU A 435 -5.69 0.73 10.44
C GLU A 435 -4.56 0.72 11.47
N VAL A 436 -4.59 1.64 12.43
CA VAL A 436 -3.57 1.81 13.47
C VAL A 436 -4.21 1.91 14.86
N GLN A 437 -3.45 1.54 15.87
CA GLN A 437 -3.89 1.66 17.27
C GLN A 437 -3.71 3.11 17.73
N HIS A 438 -4.70 3.67 18.43
CA HIS A 438 -4.69 5.04 18.95
C HIS A 438 -4.71 5.07 20.47
N TYR A 439 -4.02 6.06 21.03
CA TYR A 439 -3.87 6.27 22.46
C TYR A 439 -4.49 7.60 22.93
N GLY A 440 -5.23 8.27 22.04
CA GLY A 440 -6.05 9.43 22.37
C GLY A 440 -5.62 10.74 21.73
N ASP A 441 -4.32 10.99 21.59
CA ASP A 441 -3.80 12.15 20.87
C ASP A 441 -2.43 11.85 20.23
N GLU A 442 -1.97 12.75 19.35
CA GLU A 442 -0.71 12.61 18.62
C GLU A 442 0.51 12.41 19.54
N ALA A 443 0.53 13.07 20.70
CA ALA A 443 1.64 12.93 21.64
C ALA A 443 1.64 11.56 22.32
N ALA A 444 0.46 11.02 22.64
CA ALA A 444 0.31 9.69 23.19
C ALA A 444 0.66 8.62 22.16
N ASP A 445 0.26 8.81 20.90
CA ASP A 445 0.60 7.91 19.78
C ASP A 445 2.10 7.91 19.50
N LEU A 446 2.75 9.09 19.50
CA LEU A 446 4.20 9.19 19.38
C LEU A 446 4.92 8.45 20.52
N GLN A 447 4.44 8.62 21.77
CA GLN A 447 5.02 7.93 22.92
C GLN A 447 4.83 6.39 22.81
N ALA A 448 3.67 5.94 22.34
CA ALA A 448 3.40 4.53 22.11
C ALA A 448 4.35 3.96 21.03
N ASN A 449 4.52 4.66 19.93
CA ASN A 449 5.42 4.27 18.85
C ASN A 449 6.90 4.25 19.30
N LYS A 450 7.34 5.20 20.11
CA LYS A 450 8.68 5.18 20.73
C LYS A 450 8.90 3.96 21.62
N THR A 451 7.84 3.48 22.27
CA THR A 451 7.91 2.32 23.16
C THR A 451 7.85 0.99 22.40
N THR A 452 7.13 0.93 21.28
CA THR A 452 6.79 -0.33 20.60
C THR A 452 7.56 -0.58 19.30
N LEU A 453 8.02 0.46 18.60
CA LEU A 453 8.61 0.33 17.26
C LEU A 453 10.14 0.33 17.25
N ALA A 454 10.79 0.73 18.32
CA ALA A 454 12.25 0.70 18.46
C ALA A 454 12.68 -0.15 19.66
N PRO A 455 13.85 -0.79 19.62
CA PRO A 455 14.40 -1.47 20.78
C PRO A 455 14.77 -0.45 21.87
N ALA A 456 14.90 -0.92 23.12
CA ALA A 456 15.28 -0.08 24.25
C ALA A 456 16.58 0.70 23.96
N GLY A 457 16.52 2.03 24.15
CA GLY A 457 17.64 2.95 23.87
C GLY A 457 17.68 3.50 22.44
N TYR A 458 16.75 3.10 21.58
CA TYR A 458 16.62 3.59 20.19
C TYR A 458 15.30 4.34 19.95
N ASP A 459 14.55 4.66 21.00
CA ASP A 459 13.31 5.46 20.95
C ASP A 459 13.52 6.85 20.32
N TRP A 460 14.74 7.39 20.39
CA TRP A 460 15.12 8.64 19.74
C TRP A 460 14.98 8.58 18.21
N VAL A 461 15.13 7.42 17.58
CA VAL A 461 14.94 7.28 16.12
C VAL A 461 13.53 7.62 15.71
N VAL A 462 12.54 7.18 16.48
CA VAL A 462 11.13 7.50 16.24
C VAL A 462 10.90 9.01 16.42
N GLN A 463 11.51 9.60 17.45
CA GLN A 463 11.41 11.05 17.70
C GLN A 463 12.05 11.86 16.56
N ASP A 464 13.26 11.50 16.14
CA ASP A 464 13.97 12.22 15.08
C ASP A 464 13.25 12.10 13.73
N ALA A 465 12.69 10.92 13.41
CA ALA A 465 11.88 10.73 12.22
C ALA A 465 10.62 11.60 12.24
N TYR A 466 9.93 11.64 13.37
CA TYR A 466 8.77 12.51 13.58
C TYR A 466 9.12 13.99 13.42
N ASP A 467 10.21 14.46 14.06
CA ASP A 467 10.64 15.86 14.00
C ASP A 467 11.01 16.30 12.58
N LEU A 468 11.68 15.41 11.82
CA LEU A 468 12.01 15.67 10.41
C LEU A 468 10.75 15.73 9.54
N GLN A 469 9.80 14.84 9.79
CA GLN A 469 8.52 14.83 9.08
C GLN A 469 7.76 16.13 9.33
N LYS A 470 7.68 16.57 10.58
CA LYS A 470 7.01 17.83 10.93
C LYS A 470 7.63 19.05 10.26
N LYS A 471 8.93 19.08 10.00
CA LYS A 471 9.57 20.14 9.20
C LYS A 471 9.11 20.13 7.73
N GLY A 472 8.79 18.95 7.20
CA GLY A 472 8.31 18.76 5.83
C GLY A 472 6.77 18.78 5.70
N GLU A 473 6.03 19.02 6.78
CA GLU A 473 4.56 18.91 6.80
C GLU A 473 3.87 19.80 5.76
N SER A 474 4.43 20.97 5.47
CA SER A 474 3.92 21.87 4.40
C SER A 474 4.10 21.33 2.98
N GLY A 475 4.91 20.29 2.82
CA GLY A 475 5.21 19.63 1.54
C GLY A 475 4.56 18.26 1.40
N GLY A 476 3.60 17.92 2.26
CA GLY A 476 2.86 16.65 2.15
C GLY A 476 2.16 16.52 0.81
N ILE A 477 2.22 15.33 0.24
CA ILE A 477 1.54 14.99 -1.03
C ILE A 477 0.78 13.68 -0.87
N ILE A 478 -0.39 13.64 -1.46
CA ILE A 478 -1.27 12.48 -1.49
C ILE A 478 -1.52 12.07 -2.93
N THR A 479 -1.64 10.78 -3.18
CA THR A 479 -2.09 10.31 -4.50
C THR A 479 -3.46 10.91 -4.84
N PRO A 480 -3.62 11.55 -5.99
CA PRO A 480 -4.89 12.15 -6.38
C PRO A 480 -6.03 11.12 -6.41
N ILE A 481 -7.20 11.52 -5.91
CA ILE A 481 -8.40 10.71 -5.92
C ILE A 481 -9.38 11.32 -6.89
N PHE A 482 -9.79 10.55 -7.88
CA PHE A 482 -10.79 10.93 -8.87
C PHE A 482 -12.18 10.40 -8.47
N SER A 483 -13.24 11.17 -8.75
CA SER A 483 -14.63 10.72 -8.56
C SER A 483 -15.13 9.80 -9.68
N LYS A 484 -14.26 9.52 -10.65
CA LYS A 484 -14.48 8.55 -11.74
C LYS A 484 -13.23 7.72 -11.95
N ALA A 485 -13.43 6.47 -12.34
CA ALA A 485 -12.33 5.59 -12.70
C ALA A 485 -11.54 6.14 -13.90
N VAL A 486 -10.21 6.07 -13.83
CA VAL A 486 -9.31 6.29 -14.98
C VAL A 486 -9.15 4.96 -15.69
N GLN A 487 -9.98 4.71 -16.70
CA GLN A 487 -10.07 3.40 -17.38
C GLN A 487 -8.76 3.01 -18.08
N ALA A 488 -8.07 3.96 -18.67
CA ALA A 488 -6.77 3.73 -19.31
C ALA A 488 -5.72 3.21 -18.31
N THR A 489 -5.77 3.61 -17.04
CA THR A 489 -4.85 3.05 -16.02
C THR A 489 -5.08 1.55 -15.85
N THR A 490 -6.32 1.10 -15.80
CA THR A 490 -6.66 -0.33 -15.69
C THR A 490 -6.14 -1.12 -16.91
N GLU A 491 -6.26 -0.54 -18.10
CA GLU A 491 -5.88 -1.21 -19.36
C GLU A 491 -4.36 -1.33 -19.51
N TYR A 492 -3.59 -0.27 -19.19
CA TYR A 492 -2.18 -0.17 -19.58
C TYR A 492 -1.17 -0.32 -18.43
N SER A 493 -1.58 -0.27 -17.16
CA SER A 493 -0.64 -0.23 -16.03
C SER A 493 0.35 -1.40 -15.99
N ALA A 494 -0.07 -2.61 -16.35
CA ALA A 494 0.80 -3.80 -16.27
C ALA A 494 1.96 -3.73 -17.27
N ASP A 495 1.68 -3.32 -18.50
CA ASP A 495 2.70 -3.18 -19.57
C ASP A 495 3.61 -1.99 -19.28
N LEU A 496 3.04 -0.86 -18.84
CA LEU A 496 3.80 0.33 -18.44
C LEU A 496 4.73 0.07 -17.24
N ASN A 497 4.29 -0.71 -16.25
CA ASN A 497 5.15 -1.10 -15.13
C ASN A 497 6.33 -1.98 -15.57
N SER A 498 6.13 -2.84 -16.55
CA SER A 498 7.21 -3.66 -17.12
C SER A 498 8.22 -2.79 -17.86
N LEU A 499 7.73 -1.86 -18.68
CA LEU A 499 8.55 -0.91 -19.41
C LEU A 499 9.30 0.06 -18.47
N TRP A 500 8.66 0.51 -17.38
CA TRP A 500 9.32 1.31 -16.35
C TRP A 500 10.54 0.62 -15.76
N GLN A 501 10.44 -0.66 -15.42
CA GLN A 501 11.55 -1.40 -14.83
C GLN A 501 12.74 -1.50 -15.80
N GLU A 502 12.49 -1.70 -17.08
CA GLU A 502 13.52 -1.72 -18.11
C GLU A 502 14.14 -0.34 -18.29
N ALA A 503 13.32 0.69 -18.48
CA ALA A 503 13.74 2.07 -18.68
C ALA A 503 14.54 2.61 -17.49
N TYR A 504 14.12 2.29 -16.26
CA TYR A 504 14.82 2.68 -15.04
C TYR A 504 16.27 2.16 -15.04
N VAL A 505 16.46 0.86 -15.28
CA VAL A 505 17.81 0.26 -15.32
C VAL A 505 18.64 0.86 -16.43
N ASP A 506 18.09 0.96 -17.62
CA ASP A 506 18.80 1.44 -18.79
C ASP A 506 19.19 2.94 -18.68
N CYS A 507 18.29 3.79 -18.17
CA CYS A 507 18.59 5.20 -17.94
C CYS A 507 19.64 5.41 -16.84
N VAL A 508 19.58 4.63 -15.76
CA VAL A 508 20.54 4.74 -14.67
C VAL A 508 21.93 4.22 -15.06
N THR A 509 22.00 3.13 -15.86
CA THR A 509 23.27 2.45 -16.16
C THR A 509 23.96 2.91 -17.44
N CYS A 510 23.30 3.71 -18.28
CA CYS A 510 23.93 4.25 -19.50
C CYS A 510 25.04 5.26 -19.18
N SER A 511 25.88 5.58 -20.17
CA SER A 511 26.85 6.67 -20.00
C SER A 511 26.14 8.02 -19.87
N PRO A 512 26.71 9.00 -19.15
CA PRO A 512 26.09 10.32 -19.00
C PRO A 512 25.78 11.01 -20.33
N ASP A 513 26.62 10.81 -21.34
CA ASP A 513 26.43 11.39 -22.68
C ASP A 513 25.23 10.78 -23.43
N GLU A 514 24.81 9.56 -23.07
CA GLU A 514 23.67 8.86 -23.69
C GLU A 514 22.36 9.07 -22.94
N PHE A 515 22.39 9.59 -21.72
CA PHE A 515 21.23 9.68 -20.84
C PHE A 515 20.05 10.39 -21.52
N GLU A 516 20.27 11.60 -22.05
CA GLU A 516 19.20 12.40 -22.65
C GLU A 516 18.52 11.67 -23.80
N SER A 517 19.31 11.13 -24.74
CA SER A 517 18.75 10.43 -25.90
C SER A 517 18.00 9.15 -25.52
N LYS A 518 18.49 8.45 -24.49
CA LYS A 518 17.87 7.23 -23.99
C LYS A 518 16.57 7.52 -23.24
N TYR A 519 16.56 8.56 -22.41
CA TYR A 519 15.36 9.02 -21.72
C TYR A 519 14.28 9.45 -22.72
N GLU A 520 14.64 10.22 -23.76
CA GLU A 520 13.69 10.65 -24.81
C GLU A 520 13.13 9.45 -25.60
N GLU A 521 13.95 8.43 -25.92
CA GLU A 521 13.51 7.20 -26.57
C GLU A 521 12.46 6.47 -25.73
N TYR A 522 12.75 6.26 -24.43
CA TYR A 522 11.79 5.64 -23.51
C TYR A 522 10.55 6.49 -23.24
N CYS A 523 10.64 7.82 -23.24
CA CYS A 523 9.46 8.68 -23.15
C CYS A 523 8.50 8.41 -24.32
N GLN A 524 9.05 8.32 -25.54
CA GLN A 524 8.24 8.05 -26.72
C GLN A 524 7.60 6.67 -26.66
N GLU A 525 8.38 5.65 -26.31
CA GLU A 525 7.90 4.28 -26.16
C GLU A 525 6.83 4.16 -25.06
N TYR A 526 7.02 4.85 -23.94
CA TYR A 526 6.09 4.85 -22.81
C TYR A 526 4.75 5.51 -23.18
N LEU A 527 4.78 6.62 -23.94
CA LEU A 527 3.57 7.26 -24.47
C LEU A 527 2.84 6.33 -25.45
N GLU A 528 3.57 5.68 -26.36
CA GLU A 528 3.01 4.75 -27.34
C GLU A 528 2.46 3.46 -26.73
N ALA A 529 2.96 3.07 -25.55
CA ALA A 529 2.49 1.90 -24.79
C ALA A 529 1.18 2.14 -24.01
N GLY A 530 0.56 3.32 -24.16
CA GLY A 530 -0.74 3.66 -23.57
C GLY A 530 -0.67 4.75 -22.49
N TYR A 531 0.51 5.27 -22.17
CA TYR A 531 0.61 6.34 -21.16
C TYR A 531 -0.03 7.65 -21.65
N GLN A 532 -0.03 7.92 -22.98
CA GLN A 532 -0.71 9.09 -23.53
C GLN A 532 -2.22 9.03 -23.25
N GLU A 533 -2.84 7.87 -23.38
CA GLU A 533 -4.26 7.66 -23.11
C GLU A 533 -4.59 7.92 -21.63
N ILE A 534 -3.72 7.50 -20.71
CA ILE A 534 -3.87 7.80 -19.27
C ILE A 534 -3.80 9.32 -19.03
N LEU A 535 -2.82 9.99 -19.62
CA LEU A 535 -2.67 11.45 -19.47
C LEU A 535 -3.86 12.22 -20.07
N ASP A 536 -4.36 11.80 -21.21
CA ASP A 536 -5.49 12.45 -21.88
C ASP A 536 -6.79 12.26 -21.09
N GLU A 537 -7.02 11.05 -20.54
CA GLU A 537 -8.18 10.78 -19.69
C GLU A 537 -8.11 11.57 -18.39
N LYS A 538 -6.97 11.56 -17.67
CA LYS A 538 -6.76 12.37 -16.47
C LYS A 538 -6.97 13.86 -16.75
N ALA A 539 -6.43 14.39 -17.85
CA ALA A 539 -6.62 15.79 -18.23
C ALA A 539 -8.10 16.14 -18.43
N SER A 540 -8.87 15.23 -19.04
CA SER A 540 -10.32 15.40 -19.19
C SER A 540 -11.05 15.40 -17.85
N LEU A 541 -10.71 14.46 -16.96
CA LEU A 541 -11.31 14.38 -15.64
C LEU A 541 -10.99 15.62 -14.78
N ILE A 542 -9.77 16.14 -14.86
CA ILE A 542 -9.36 17.38 -14.18
C ILE A 542 -10.16 18.56 -14.70
N ALA A 543 -10.26 18.72 -16.04
CA ALA A 543 -11.01 19.79 -16.66
C ALA A 543 -12.51 19.78 -16.33
N ASP A 544 -13.07 18.60 -16.12
CA ASP A 544 -14.47 18.39 -15.74
C ASP A 544 -14.71 18.52 -14.21
N GLY A 545 -13.68 18.76 -13.42
CA GLY A 545 -13.76 18.92 -11.96
C GLY A 545 -14.00 17.60 -11.22
N ASN A 546 -13.52 16.48 -11.77
CA ASN A 546 -13.67 15.16 -11.18
C ASN A 546 -12.50 14.76 -10.24
N VAL A 547 -11.67 15.70 -9.83
CA VAL A 547 -10.64 15.45 -8.79
C VAL A 547 -11.24 15.73 -7.43
N LEU A 548 -11.30 14.73 -6.56
CA LEU A 548 -11.82 14.87 -5.19
C LEU A 548 -10.75 15.41 -4.24
N VAL A 549 -9.56 14.87 -4.35
CA VAL A 549 -8.41 15.26 -3.53
C VAL A 549 -7.17 15.28 -4.40
N VAL A 550 -6.41 16.36 -4.25
CA VAL A 550 -5.06 16.51 -4.75
C VAL A 550 -4.29 17.30 -3.70
N LYS A 551 -3.47 16.64 -2.87
CA LYS A 551 -2.47 17.34 -2.05
C LYS A 551 -1.72 16.37 -1.16
#